data_76994efa87a0f28ad84264f9aa6917fd
#
_entry.id   76994efa87a0f28ad84264f9aa6917fd
#
_cell.length_a   1.000
_cell.length_b   1.000
_cell.length_c   1.000
_cell.angle_alpha   90.00
_cell.angle_beta   90.00
_cell.angle_gamma   90.00
#
_symmetry.space_group_name_H-M   'P 1'
#
loop_
_entity.id
_entity.type
_entity.pdbx_description
1 polymer ?
#
loop_
_entity_poly.entity_id
_entity_poly.type
_entity_poly.pdbx_seq_one_letter_code
_entity_poly.pdbx_strand_id
1 'polypeptide(L)'
;MKKIFAIFAFLCAAVINIQAERVFVGAEQTKLYLPLLKGKRVALLSNHTGIVIQGTDTIHTLDLLLKHGVEVTAIFSPEHGFRGTAREGEHVASSIDEKTGIPILSLYDGKSQRPSKESMQTFDILITDIQDVGLRFYTYYVTMFRLMNACASEGKQFMVFDRPNPNGFYVDGPILDMKHKSGVGALPIPVVHGMTLGELAQMINGENWLNDSMKVDLTVIPCKNYSHQTLYRLPIAPSPNLRNMLSIYLYPSVCLFEATPVSLGRGTEKPFLCYGHPNFNAPRTSPSVYGPAITFTPNQSTQKGRICDGVDLSMMTEEEARQVGFSLRYLMDAYEHLSMDNYFFRSFFELLVGVDYVRKMINKGCSEEEIRACWQEDVANFKLQRRPYLLYAE
;
A
#
# COMPACT_ATOMS: atom_id res chain seq x y z
N MET A 1 -65.88 38.20 14.82
CA MET A 1 -65.44 37.09 13.97
C MET A 1 -64.14 37.50 13.29
N LYS A 2 -62.99 37.09 13.90
CA LYS A 2 -61.67 37.39 13.35
C LYS A 2 -61.19 36.14 12.61
N LYS A 3 -60.97 36.25 11.29
CA LYS A 3 -60.38 35.15 10.47
C LYS A 3 -58.87 35.20 10.62
N ILE A 4 -58.31 34.15 11.17
CA ILE A 4 -56.85 33.93 11.26
C ILE A 4 -56.47 33.22 9.95
N PHE A 5 -55.66 33.89 9.11
CA PHE A 5 -55.01 33.29 7.95
C PHE A 5 -53.69 32.63 8.43
N ALA A 6 -53.65 31.31 8.38
CA ALA A 6 -52.41 30.56 8.59
C ALA A 6 -51.63 30.48 7.25
N ILE A 7 -50.49 31.13 7.18
CA ILE A 7 -49.55 31.03 6.05
C ILE A 7 -48.66 29.80 6.34
N PHE A 8 -48.88 28.73 5.58
CA PHE A 8 -47.95 27.58 5.55
C PHE A 8 -46.81 27.94 4.62
N ALA A 9 -45.64 28.27 5.20
CA ALA A 9 -44.39 28.39 4.45
C ALA A 9 -43.85 26.98 4.15
N PHE A 10 -43.96 26.54 2.89
CA PHE A 10 -43.31 25.35 2.37
C PHE A 10 -41.82 25.69 2.21
N LEU A 11 -40.96 25.25 3.15
CA LEU A 11 -39.52 25.19 2.94
C LEU A 11 -39.23 24.01 2.02
N CYS A 12 -39.08 24.24 0.73
CA CYS A 12 -38.42 23.29 -0.17
C CYS A 12 -36.94 23.23 0.18
N ALA A 13 -36.53 22.26 0.99
CA ALA A 13 -35.14 21.86 1.14
C ALA A 13 -34.72 21.25 -0.22
N ALA A 14 -34.04 22.04 -1.05
CA ALA A 14 -33.33 21.51 -2.20
C ALA A 14 -32.25 20.58 -1.68
N VAL A 15 -32.48 19.27 -1.75
CA VAL A 15 -31.41 18.27 -1.55
C VAL A 15 -30.50 18.43 -2.77
N ILE A 16 -29.45 19.24 -2.60
CA ILE A 16 -28.36 19.27 -3.57
C ILE A 16 -27.70 17.89 -3.47
N ASN A 17 -28.02 17.02 -4.41
CA ASN A 17 -27.25 15.79 -4.65
C ASN A 17 -25.86 16.24 -5.11
N ILE A 18 -24.93 16.47 -4.18
CA ILE A 18 -23.52 16.61 -4.50
C ILE A 18 -23.07 15.20 -4.89
N GLN A 19 -23.22 14.87 -6.15
CA GLN A 19 -22.57 13.69 -6.71
C GLN A 19 -21.07 13.94 -6.57
N ALA A 20 -20.39 13.17 -5.72
CA ALA A 20 -18.95 13.31 -5.52
C ALA A 20 -18.28 13.22 -6.91
N GLU A 21 -17.56 14.28 -7.28
CA GLU A 21 -16.83 14.29 -8.55
C GLU A 21 -15.84 13.11 -8.59
N ARG A 22 -15.76 12.45 -9.74
CA ARG A 22 -14.81 11.35 -9.94
C ARG A 22 -13.38 11.79 -9.65
N VAL A 23 -12.65 10.98 -8.92
CA VAL A 23 -11.22 11.18 -8.75
C VAL A 23 -10.51 10.86 -10.07
N PHE A 24 -9.60 11.74 -10.46
CA PHE A 24 -8.68 11.52 -11.58
C PHE A 24 -7.28 11.29 -11.03
N VAL A 25 -6.64 10.19 -11.42
CA VAL A 25 -5.25 9.92 -11.03
C VAL A 25 -4.28 10.80 -11.83
N GLY A 26 -3.04 10.96 -11.33
CA GLY A 26 -2.03 11.81 -11.98
C GLY A 26 -1.83 11.48 -13.46
N ALA A 27 -1.80 10.18 -13.82
CA ALA A 27 -1.65 9.72 -15.20
C ALA A 27 -2.76 10.20 -16.16
N GLU A 28 -3.95 10.54 -15.66
CA GLU A 28 -5.06 11.08 -16.46
C GLU A 28 -4.87 12.55 -16.79
N GLN A 29 -4.00 13.26 -16.12
CA GLN A 29 -3.80 14.69 -16.26
C GLN A 29 -2.75 15.02 -17.34
N THR A 30 -2.93 14.49 -18.54
CA THR A 30 -2.00 14.58 -19.69
C THR A 30 -1.56 16.01 -20.01
N LYS A 31 -2.45 16.99 -19.84
CA LYS A 31 -2.14 18.42 -20.07
C LYS A 31 -1.05 18.96 -19.15
N LEU A 32 -0.87 18.38 -17.95
CA LEU A 32 0.14 18.84 -17.00
C LEU A 32 1.52 18.27 -17.31
N TYR A 33 1.63 17.02 -17.78
CA TYR A 33 2.92 16.36 -17.90
C TYR A 33 3.43 16.20 -19.34
N LEU A 34 2.57 16.10 -20.37
CA LEU A 34 3.06 15.94 -21.75
C LEU A 34 4.00 17.06 -22.21
N PRO A 35 3.78 18.34 -21.87
CA PRO A 35 4.74 19.40 -22.20
C PRO A 35 6.12 19.18 -21.55
N LEU A 36 6.17 18.60 -20.34
CA LEU A 36 7.39 18.34 -19.58
C LEU A 36 8.18 17.14 -20.14
N LEU A 37 7.53 16.25 -20.90
CA LEU A 37 8.13 15.06 -21.50
C LEU A 37 8.64 15.29 -22.93
N LYS A 38 8.34 16.44 -23.53
CA LYS A 38 8.70 16.71 -24.91
C LYS A 38 10.22 16.61 -25.15
N GLY A 39 10.63 15.73 -26.07
CA GLY A 39 12.02 15.49 -26.44
C GLY A 39 12.85 14.72 -25.40
N LYS A 40 12.20 14.11 -24.40
CA LYS A 40 12.87 13.29 -23.40
C LYS A 40 12.63 11.81 -23.64
N ARG A 41 13.64 11.01 -23.38
CA ARG A 41 13.53 9.55 -23.26
C ARG A 41 13.00 9.22 -21.87
N VAL A 42 11.97 8.41 -21.80
CA VAL A 42 11.25 8.10 -20.57
C VAL A 42 11.50 6.66 -20.15
N ALA A 43 11.82 6.44 -18.88
CA ALA A 43 11.66 5.15 -18.23
C ALA A 43 10.39 5.15 -17.38
N LEU A 44 9.70 4.01 -17.29
CA LEU A 44 8.45 3.88 -16.55
C LEU A 44 8.57 2.81 -15.45
N LEU A 45 8.45 3.18 -14.16
CA LEU A 45 8.18 2.24 -13.09
C LEU A 45 6.67 2.02 -13.02
N SER A 46 6.21 0.83 -13.38
CA SER A 46 4.78 0.50 -13.35
C SER A 46 4.56 -1.01 -13.27
N ASN A 47 3.32 -1.38 -13.02
CA ASN A 47 2.82 -2.74 -13.14
C ASN A 47 1.37 -2.70 -13.66
N HIS A 48 0.65 -3.81 -13.57
CA HIS A 48 -0.75 -3.93 -14.02
C HIS A 48 -1.71 -2.89 -13.42
N THR A 49 -1.34 -2.24 -12.33
CA THR A 49 -2.16 -1.19 -11.68
C THR A 49 -2.02 0.18 -12.33
N GLY A 50 -1.02 0.37 -13.19
CA GLY A 50 -0.78 1.62 -13.94
C GLY A 50 -1.81 1.83 -15.02
N ILE A 51 -3.10 1.95 -14.67
CA ILE A 51 -4.22 2.14 -15.60
C ILE A 51 -4.89 3.49 -15.40
N VAL A 52 -5.46 4.01 -16.49
CA VAL A 52 -6.35 5.17 -16.50
C VAL A 52 -7.70 4.80 -17.10
N ILE A 53 -8.77 5.46 -16.63
CA ILE A 53 -10.13 5.21 -17.05
C ILE A 53 -10.50 6.19 -18.18
N GLN A 54 -10.88 5.67 -19.33
CA GLN A 54 -11.35 6.45 -20.50
C GLN A 54 -12.80 6.07 -20.83
N GLY A 55 -13.76 6.81 -20.28
CA GLY A 55 -15.18 6.45 -20.40
C GLY A 55 -15.49 5.14 -19.69
N THR A 56 -15.88 4.10 -20.43
CA THR A 56 -16.12 2.73 -19.94
C THR A 56 -14.87 1.84 -20.00
N ASP A 57 -13.84 2.27 -20.72
CA ASP A 57 -12.63 1.49 -20.97
C ASP A 57 -11.48 1.89 -20.05
N THR A 58 -10.49 1.03 -19.96
CA THR A 58 -9.22 1.31 -19.28
C THR A 58 -8.06 1.17 -20.27
N ILE A 59 -7.06 2.02 -20.12
CA ILE A 59 -5.82 1.94 -20.87
C ILE A 59 -4.65 1.93 -19.89
N HIS A 60 -3.64 1.10 -20.15
CA HIS A 60 -2.41 1.14 -19.36
C HIS A 60 -1.63 2.44 -19.63
N THR A 61 -1.01 3.01 -18.62
CA THR A 61 -0.25 4.28 -18.74
C THR A 61 0.87 4.18 -19.79
N LEU A 62 1.52 3.03 -19.96
CA LEU A 62 2.46 2.80 -21.03
C LEU A 62 1.81 3.07 -22.40
N ASP A 63 0.67 2.45 -22.66
CA ASP A 63 -0.05 2.62 -23.93
C ASP A 63 -0.53 4.07 -24.12
N LEU A 64 -0.92 4.74 -23.03
CA LEU A 64 -1.31 6.15 -23.06
C LEU A 64 -0.14 7.06 -23.47
N LEU A 65 1.04 6.84 -22.86
CA LEU A 65 2.26 7.61 -23.19
C LEU A 65 2.65 7.42 -24.66
N LEU A 66 2.67 6.16 -25.14
CA LEU A 66 2.97 5.83 -26.53
C LEU A 66 1.96 6.45 -27.51
N LYS A 67 0.67 6.41 -27.18
CA LYS A 67 -0.39 7.06 -27.98
C LYS A 67 -0.17 8.56 -28.13
N HIS A 68 0.46 9.22 -27.14
CA HIS A 68 0.81 10.64 -27.20
C HIS A 68 2.20 10.91 -27.78
N GLY A 69 2.87 9.89 -28.34
CA GLY A 69 4.18 10.03 -28.97
C GLY A 69 5.34 10.24 -28.00
N VAL A 70 5.17 9.84 -26.74
CA VAL A 70 6.26 9.84 -25.74
C VAL A 70 7.21 8.69 -26.04
N GLU A 71 8.52 8.97 -26.10
CA GLU A 71 9.56 7.97 -26.28
C GLU A 71 9.81 7.22 -24.96
N VAL A 72 9.20 6.04 -24.80
CA VAL A 72 9.43 5.16 -23.66
C VAL A 72 10.51 4.15 -24.02
N THR A 73 11.65 4.19 -23.32
CA THR A 73 12.86 3.40 -23.63
C THR A 73 13.05 2.19 -22.73
N ALA A 74 12.46 2.20 -21.54
CA ALA A 74 12.54 1.09 -20.58
C ALA A 74 11.35 1.07 -19.63
N ILE A 75 11.02 -0.12 -19.13
CA ILE A 75 10.05 -0.34 -18.06
C ILE A 75 10.79 -0.95 -16.88
N PHE A 76 10.71 -0.34 -15.71
CA PHE A 76 11.14 -0.94 -14.45
C PHE A 76 9.97 -1.68 -13.81
N SER A 77 10.19 -2.94 -13.50
CA SER A 77 9.16 -3.82 -12.93
C SER A 77 9.40 -4.01 -11.42
N PRO A 78 8.41 -3.69 -10.57
CA PRO A 78 8.48 -3.91 -9.14
C PRO A 78 8.24 -5.39 -8.79
N GLU A 79 8.11 -5.69 -7.49
CA GLU A 79 7.59 -6.97 -6.99
C GLU A 79 6.28 -7.34 -7.72
N HIS A 80 6.04 -8.61 -7.96
CA HIS A 80 4.97 -9.17 -8.78
C HIS A 80 5.11 -8.96 -10.30
N GLY A 81 6.14 -8.26 -10.77
CA GLY A 81 6.39 -8.07 -12.20
C GLY A 81 5.46 -7.06 -12.88
N PHE A 82 5.77 -6.74 -14.13
CA PHE A 82 5.00 -5.74 -14.90
C PHE A 82 3.54 -6.13 -15.13
N ARG A 83 3.25 -7.42 -15.27
CA ARG A 83 1.88 -7.94 -15.45
C ARG A 83 1.19 -8.30 -14.12
N GLY A 84 1.88 -8.18 -12.98
CA GLY A 84 1.32 -8.39 -11.65
C GLY A 84 0.97 -9.85 -11.32
N THR A 85 1.59 -10.82 -11.97
CA THR A 85 1.25 -12.24 -11.86
C THR A 85 2.24 -13.05 -11.01
N ALA A 86 3.44 -12.54 -10.76
CA ALA A 86 4.45 -13.22 -9.94
C ALA A 86 4.04 -13.24 -8.46
N ARG A 87 4.42 -14.29 -7.75
CA ARG A 87 4.15 -14.45 -6.32
C ARG A 87 5.04 -13.51 -5.49
N GLU A 88 4.65 -13.31 -4.22
CA GLU A 88 5.48 -12.59 -3.26
C GLU A 88 6.87 -13.21 -3.16
N GLY A 89 7.92 -12.37 -3.19
CA GLY A 89 9.32 -12.80 -3.11
C GLY A 89 9.82 -13.63 -4.29
N GLU A 90 9.01 -13.83 -5.34
CA GLU A 90 9.44 -14.55 -6.54
C GLU A 90 10.40 -13.71 -7.37
N HIS A 91 11.48 -14.34 -7.84
CA HIS A 91 12.42 -13.72 -8.75
C HIS A 91 11.78 -13.51 -10.13
N VAL A 92 11.72 -12.27 -10.58
CA VAL A 92 11.17 -11.88 -11.88
C VAL A 92 12.35 -11.59 -12.83
N ALA A 93 12.49 -12.34 -13.89
CA ALA A 93 13.52 -12.08 -14.90
C ALA A 93 13.20 -10.84 -15.74
N SER A 94 14.25 -10.13 -16.19
CA SER A 94 14.09 -9.11 -17.21
C SER A 94 13.62 -9.73 -18.53
N SER A 95 12.78 -9.02 -19.27
CA SER A 95 12.13 -9.51 -20.49
C SER A 95 11.88 -8.32 -21.45
N ILE A 96 11.16 -8.59 -22.53
CA ILE A 96 10.69 -7.56 -23.47
C ILE A 96 9.17 -7.59 -23.42
N ASP A 97 8.52 -6.44 -23.36
CA ASP A 97 7.07 -6.35 -23.48
C ASP A 97 6.68 -6.72 -24.92
N GLU A 98 5.99 -7.84 -25.09
CA GLU A 98 5.65 -8.43 -26.39
C GLU A 98 4.83 -7.48 -27.28
N LYS A 99 4.01 -6.60 -26.65
CA LYS A 99 3.14 -5.68 -27.37
C LYS A 99 3.90 -4.48 -27.95
N THR A 100 4.89 -3.98 -27.21
CA THR A 100 5.56 -2.71 -27.56
C THR A 100 7.02 -2.87 -27.97
N GLY A 101 7.64 -4.02 -27.68
CA GLY A 101 9.05 -4.28 -27.89
C GLY A 101 9.98 -3.59 -26.88
N ILE A 102 9.42 -2.92 -25.85
CA ILE A 102 10.18 -2.16 -24.87
C ILE A 102 10.79 -3.12 -23.83
N PRO A 103 12.07 -2.94 -23.44
CA PRO A 103 12.70 -3.75 -22.40
C PRO A 103 12.00 -3.58 -21.03
N ILE A 104 11.68 -4.69 -20.38
CA ILE A 104 11.24 -4.76 -18.99
C ILE A 104 12.43 -5.15 -18.13
N LEU A 105 12.91 -4.23 -17.30
CA LEU A 105 14.05 -4.38 -16.41
C LEU A 105 13.55 -4.71 -15.01
N SER A 106 13.80 -5.94 -14.57
CA SER A 106 13.39 -6.36 -13.24
C SER A 106 14.31 -5.79 -12.16
N LEU A 107 13.73 -5.29 -11.08
CA LEU A 107 14.42 -4.94 -9.84
C LEU A 107 14.34 -6.06 -8.79
N TYR A 108 13.80 -7.23 -9.17
CA TYR A 108 13.59 -8.40 -8.33
C TYR A 108 14.15 -9.69 -8.99
N ASP A 109 15.25 -9.57 -9.72
CA ASP A 109 15.91 -10.69 -10.40
C ASP A 109 16.86 -11.50 -9.49
N GLY A 110 16.92 -11.16 -8.21
CA GLY A 110 17.82 -11.80 -7.22
C GLY A 110 19.27 -11.37 -7.32
N LYS A 111 19.67 -10.51 -8.27
CA LYS A 111 21.05 -10.05 -8.46
C LYS A 111 21.26 -8.66 -7.87
N SER A 112 20.43 -7.70 -8.26
CA SER A 112 20.51 -6.33 -7.80
C SER A 112 19.13 -5.70 -7.75
N GLN A 113 18.86 -5.01 -6.63
CA GLN A 113 17.65 -4.19 -6.49
C GLN A 113 17.88 -2.73 -6.96
N ARG A 114 19.00 -2.49 -7.67
CA ARG A 114 19.35 -1.19 -8.27
C ARG A 114 19.47 -1.35 -9.77
N PRO A 115 19.05 -0.36 -10.56
CA PRO A 115 19.29 -0.35 -12.00
C PRO A 115 20.80 -0.41 -12.31
N SER A 116 21.17 -1.07 -13.41
CA SER A 116 22.55 -1.03 -13.88
C SER A 116 22.89 0.36 -14.44
N LYS A 117 24.18 0.70 -14.51
CA LYS A 117 24.62 1.96 -15.11
C LYS A 117 24.16 2.09 -16.57
N GLU A 118 24.19 0.99 -17.32
CA GLU A 118 23.74 0.92 -18.71
C GLU A 118 22.24 1.27 -18.80
N SER A 119 21.43 0.69 -17.91
CA SER A 119 19.99 1.00 -17.85
C SER A 119 19.75 2.49 -17.54
N MET A 120 20.53 3.08 -16.62
CA MET A 120 20.41 4.50 -16.27
C MET A 120 20.77 5.46 -17.44
N GLN A 121 21.53 5.01 -18.44
CA GLN A 121 21.88 5.82 -19.63
C GLN A 121 20.80 5.80 -20.72
N THR A 122 19.79 4.93 -20.60
CA THR A 122 18.75 4.77 -21.63
C THR A 122 17.67 5.85 -21.58
N PHE A 123 17.55 6.60 -20.48
CA PHE A 123 16.49 7.59 -20.27
C PHE A 123 16.99 8.90 -19.65
N ASP A 124 16.16 9.92 -19.71
CA ASP A 124 16.41 11.26 -19.16
C ASP A 124 15.53 11.54 -17.94
N ILE A 125 14.32 10.97 -17.91
CA ILE A 125 13.35 11.06 -16.83
C ILE A 125 12.74 9.70 -16.53
N LEU A 126 12.57 9.40 -15.24
CA LEU A 126 11.83 8.21 -14.79
C LEU A 126 10.47 8.63 -14.26
N ILE A 127 9.42 7.99 -14.76
CA ILE A 127 8.04 8.16 -14.29
C ILE A 127 7.68 6.97 -13.40
N THR A 128 7.12 7.23 -12.22
CA THR A 128 6.49 6.22 -11.35
C THR A 128 4.99 6.33 -11.47
N ASP A 129 4.32 5.24 -11.87
CA ASP A 129 2.87 5.11 -11.91
C ASP A 129 2.45 3.72 -11.43
N ILE A 130 2.17 3.59 -10.14
CA ILE A 130 1.86 2.33 -9.47
C ILE A 130 0.91 2.57 -8.31
N GLN A 131 -0.04 1.66 -8.09
CA GLN A 131 -0.99 1.75 -6.99
C GLN A 131 -0.40 1.14 -5.71
N ASP A 132 -0.12 1.96 -4.73
CA ASP A 132 0.24 1.57 -3.37
C ASP A 132 -1.00 1.48 -2.47
N VAL A 133 -0.86 0.89 -1.27
CA VAL A 133 -1.95 0.78 -0.30
C VAL A 133 -1.67 1.53 1.01
N GLY A 134 -0.60 2.34 1.06
CA GLY A 134 -0.31 3.26 2.15
C GLY A 134 0.31 2.64 3.41
N LEU A 135 0.99 1.50 3.25
CA LEU A 135 1.56 0.75 4.37
C LEU A 135 3.07 0.57 4.21
N ARG A 136 3.82 0.74 5.33
CA ARG A 136 5.27 0.64 5.33
C ARG A 136 5.80 -0.70 4.79
N PHE A 137 5.14 -1.80 5.04
CA PHE A 137 5.55 -3.12 4.58
C PHE A 137 4.99 -3.51 3.20
N TYR A 138 4.23 -2.61 2.52
CA TYR A 138 3.84 -2.78 1.14
C TYR A 138 4.92 -2.14 0.24
N THR A 139 5.68 -2.96 -0.49
CA THR A 139 7.05 -2.65 -0.93
C THR A 139 7.18 -1.73 -2.15
N TYR A 140 6.09 -1.25 -2.72
CA TYR A 140 6.15 -0.39 -3.92
C TYR A 140 6.83 0.96 -3.64
N TYR A 141 6.57 1.57 -2.48
CA TYR A 141 7.32 2.78 -2.09
C TYR A 141 8.81 2.52 -1.92
N VAL A 142 9.22 1.31 -1.49
CA VAL A 142 10.65 0.94 -1.36
C VAL A 142 11.31 0.89 -2.73
N THR A 143 10.59 0.35 -3.73
CA THR A 143 11.06 0.34 -5.12
C THR A 143 11.19 1.76 -5.66
N MET A 144 10.20 2.63 -5.44
CA MET A 144 10.24 4.05 -5.78
C MET A 144 11.44 4.73 -5.12
N PHE A 145 11.65 4.55 -3.81
CA PHE A 145 12.77 5.12 -3.05
C PHE A 145 14.14 4.72 -3.62
N ARG A 146 14.31 3.45 -4.01
CA ARG A 146 15.56 2.96 -4.64
C ARG A 146 15.81 3.64 -5.99
N LEU A 147 14.76 3.81 -6.79
CA LEU A 147 14.86 4.49 -8.08
C LEU A 147 15.08 5.99 -7.93
N MET A 148 14.49 6.63 -6.91
CA MET A 148 14.80 8.04 -6.58
C MET A 148 16.29 8.20 -6.23
N ASN A 149 16.87 7.28 -5.44
CA ASN A 149 18.30 7.27 -5.14
C ASN A 149 19.15 7.11 -6.41
N ALA A 150 18.77 6.19 -7.30
CA ALA A 150 19.49 5.98 -8.55
C ALA A 150 19.43 7.23 -9.47
N CYS A 151 18.23 7.83 -9.59
CA CYS A 151 18.05 9.06 -10.36
C CYS A 151 18.84 10.23 -9.78
N ALA A 152 18.83 10.41 -8.44
CA ALA A 152 19.62 11.47 -7.79
C ALA A 152 21.13 11.31 -8.07
N SER A 153 21.66 10.07 -7.95
CA SER A 153 23.09 9.80 -8.18
C SER A 153 23.53 9.98 -9.63
N GLU A 154 22.63 9.81 -10.60
CA GLU A 154 22.93 9.90 -12.03
C GLU A 154 22.39 11.22 -12.67
N GLY A 155 21.89 12.16 -11.85
CA GLY A 155 21.36 13.44 -12.31
C GLY A 155 20.14 13.31 -13.22
N LYS A 156 19.32 12.26 -13.05
CA LYS A 156 18.10 12.03 -13.81
C LYS A 156 16.90 12.68 -13.15
N GLN A 157 15.93 13.12 -13.95
CA GLN A 157 14.66 13.62 -13.46
C GLN A 157 13.77 12.48 -12.96
N PHE A 158 12.93 12.78 -11.99
CA PHE A 158 11.98 11.82 -11.42
C PHE A 158 10.57 12.43 -11.41
N MET A 159 9.59 11.69 -11.92
CA MET A 159 8.20 12.14 -11.93
C MET A 159 7.30 11.08 -11.30
N VAL A 160 6.37 11.51 -10.48
CA VAL A 160 5.34 10.63 -9.88
C VAL A 160 3.98 11.00 -10.47
N PHE A 161 3.32 10.06 -11.13
CA PHE A 161 1.89 10.13 -11.41
C PHE A 161 1.17 9.62 -10.18
N ASP A 162 0.67 10.54 -9.37
CA ASP A 162 0.15 10.18 -8.06
C ASP A 162 -1.20 9.44 -8.15
N ARG A 163 -1.44 8.58 -7.17
CA ARG A 163 -2.64 7.76 -7.04
C ARG A 163 -3.20 7.84 -5.63
N PRO A 164 -4.53 7.78 -5.46
CA PRO A 164 -5.16 7.76 -4.14
C PRO A 164 -4.60 6.65 -3.25
N ASN A 165 -4.41 6.97 -1.98
CA ASN A 165 -4.09 5.98 -0.96
C ASN A 165 -5.40 5.46 -0.34
N PRO A 166 -5.75 4.17 -0.45
CA PRO A 166 -6.97 3.61 0.14
C PRO A 166 -6.98 3.63 1.67
N ASN A 167 -5.80 3.69 2.31
CA ASN A 167 -5.62 3.87 3.76
C ASN A 167 -5.15 5.30 4.12
N GLY A 168 -5.41 6.29 3.26
CA GLY A 168 -4.99 7.68 3.44
C GLY A 168 -5.65 8.42 4.60
N PHE A 169 -6.79 7.93 5.07
CA PHE A 169 -7.65 8.60 6.05
C PHE A 169 -7.13 8.56 7.50
N TYR A 170 -6.04 7.83 7.78
CA TYR A 170 -5.46 7.76 9.13
C TYR A 170 -3.94 7.49 9.11
N VAL A 171 -3.33 7.71 10.27
CA VAL A 171 -1.90 7.41 10.53
C VAL A 171 -1.84 6.64 11.83
N ASP A 172 -1.16 5.47 11.82
CA ASP A 172 -1.06 4.63 13.01
C ASP A 172 0.09 3.62 12.94
N GLY A 173 0.38 3.04 14.11
CA GLY A 173 1.42 2.03 14.28
C GLY A 173 2.80 2.62 14.55
N PRO A 174 3.74 1.79 15.05
CA PRO A 174 5.06 2.26 15.43
C PRO A 174 5.86 2.78 14.23
N ILE A 175 6.61 3.86 14.46
CA ILE A 175 7.62 4.35 13.52
C ILE A 175 8.75 3.32 13.42
N LEU A 176 9.27 3.10 12.20
CA LEU A 176 10.40 2.20 12.00
C LEU A 176 11.64 2.71 12.75
N ASP A 177 12.11 1.93 13.72
CA ASP A 177 13.47 2.07 14.21
C ASP A 177 14.44 1.59 13.10
N MET A 178 15.31 2.49 12.64
CA MET A 178 16.16 2.24 11.47
C MET A 178 17.16 1.09 11.63
N LYS A 179 17.36 0.55 12.86
CA LYS A 179 18.09 -0.70 13.05
C LYS A 179 17.37 -1.92 12.43
N HIS A 180 16.05 -1.83 12.23
CA HIS A 180 15.21 -2.82 11.55
C HIS A 180 14.99 -2.51 10.05
N LYS A 181 15.75 -1.57 9.49
CA LYS A 181 15.68 -1.25 8.04
C LYS A 181 15.86 -2.52 7.21
N SER A 182 14.94 -2.73 6.27
CA SER A 182 14.89 -3.93 5.44
C SER A 182 14.15 -3.70 4.13
N GLY A 183 13.93 -4.79 3.36
CA GLY A 183 13.08 -4.75 2.16
C GLY A 183 11.61 -4.43 2.44
N VAL A 184 11.13 -4.67 3.66
CA VAL A 184 9.74 -4.38 4.09
C VAL A 184 9.63 -3.15 5.01
N GLY A 185 10.70 -2.37 5.12
CA GLY A 185 10.71 -1.14 5.90
C GLY A 185 11.99 -0.36 5.61
N ALA A 186 11.94 0.65 4.74
CA ALA A 186 13.11 1.37 4.27
C ALA A 186 13.27 2.78 4.87
N LEU A 187 12.20 3.36 5.41
CA LEU A 187 12.11 4.75 5.86
C LEU A 187 11.56 4.84 7.28
N PRO A 188 11.91 5.88 8.06
CA PRO A 188 11.42 6.09 9.42
C PRO A 188 9.97 6.61 9.42
N ILE A 189 9.04 5.78 8.95
CA ILE A 189 7.62 6.09 8.85
C ILE A 189 6.79 5.07 9.65
N PRO A 190 5.57 5.41 10.08
CA PRO A 190 4.67 4.48 10.78
C PRO A 190 4.20 3.33 9.89
N VAL A 191 3.59 2.32 10.48
CA VAL A 191 2.99 1.20 9.73
C VAL A 191 1.99 1.72 8.72
N VAL A 192 1.08 2.60 9.13
CA VAL A 192 0.14 3.32 8.26
C VAL A 192 0.56 4.77 8.21
N HIS A 193 1.11 5.22 7.09
CA HIS A 193 1.69 6.56 6.99
C HIS A 193 0.68 7.64 6.52
N GLY A 194 -0.47 7.24 5.99
CA GLY A 194 -1.53 8.16 5.58
C GLY A 194 -1.12 9.13 4.47
N MET A 195 -0.18 8.77 3.60
CA MET A 195 0.31 9.59 2.50
C MET A 195 0.14 8.84 1.17
N THR A 196 -0.01 9.57 0.07
CA THR A 196 0.13 9.01 -1.28
C THR A 196 1.61 8.80 -1.62
N LEU A 197 1.91 8.09 -2.73
CA LEU A 197 3.29 7.95 -3.19
C LEU A 197 3.91 9.30 -3.60
N GLY A 198 3.11 10.21 -4.19
CA GLY A 198 3.55 11.55 -4.54
C GLY A 198 3.95 12.38 -3.33
N GLU A 199 3.14 12.37 -2.28
CA GLU A 199 3.43 13.03 -1.01
C GLU A 199 4.66 12.41 -0.33
N LEU A 200 4.75 11.07 -0.30
CA LEU A 200 5.91 10.39 0.28
C LEU A 200 7.19 10.69 -0.50
N ALA A 201 7.14 10.78 -1.83
CA ALA A 201 8.29 11.19 -2.65
C ALA A 201 8.75 12.62 -2.31
N GLN A 202 7.82 13.56 -2.09
CA GLN A 202 8.15 14.91 -1.63
C GLN A 202 8.81 14.88 -0.24
N MET A 203 8.28 14.08 0.68
CA MET A 203 8.86 13.94 2.01
C MET A 203 10.26 13.31 1.97
N ILE A 204 10.46 12.25 1.19
CA ILE A 204 11.79 11.64 0.98
C ILE A 204 12.80 12.70 0.54
N ASN A 205 12.42 13.51 -0.44
CA ASN A 205 13.28 14.55 -0.98
C ASN A 205 13.47 15.72 0.00
N GLY A 206 12.42 16.13 0.68
CA GLY A 206 12.43 17.24 1.65
C GLY A 206 13.22 16.93 2.91
N GLU A 207 13.04 15.75 3.48
CA GLU A 207 13.73 15.27 4.70
C GLU A 207 15.18 14.80 4.46
N ASN A 208 15.68 14.89 3.23
CA ASN A 208 17.02 14.42 2.84
C ASN A 208 17.24 12.92 3.13
N TRP A 209 16.21 12.08 2.89
CA TRP A 209 16.32 10.65 3.14
C TRP A 209 17.02 9.88 2.02
N LEU A 210 17.30 10.51 0.88
CA LEU A 210 18.14 9.93 -0.15
C LEU A 210 19.59 9.77 0.36
N ASN A 211 20.33 8.82 -0.24
CA ASN A 211 21.72 8.57 0.13
C ASN A 211 22.54 9.87 0.02
N ASP A 212 23.48 10.04 0.94
CA ASP A 212 24.37 11.20 1.00
C ASP A 212 23.62 12.56 1.03
N SER A 213 22.36 12.55 1.52
CA SER A 213 21.48 13.71 1.56
C SER A 213 21.27 14.36 0.17
N MET A 214 21.45 13.59 -0.91
CA MET A 214 21.17 14.05 -2.28
C MET A 214 19.69 14.41 -2.42
N LYS A 215 19.42 15.17 -3.48
CA LYS A 215 18.05 15.46 -3.92
C LYS A 215 17.89 15.04 -5.38
N VAL A 216 16.70 14.57 -5.72
CA VAL A 216 16.32 14.30 -7.11
C VAL A 216 15.49 15.46 -7.64
N ASP A 217 15.64 15.78 -8.93
CA ASP A 217 14.74 16.73 -9.63
C ASP A 217 13.35 16.09 -9.76
N LEU A 218 12.48 16.36 -8.76
CA LEU A 218 11.20 15.71 -8.56
C LEU A 218 10.04 16.56 -9.07
N THR A 219 9.19 15.95 -9.87
CA THR A 219 7.87 16.49 -10.24
C THR A 219 6.78 15.53 -9.82
N VAL A 220 5.75 16.00 -9.10
CA VAL A 220 4.56 15.21 -8.79
C VAL A 220 3.38 15.72 -9.59
N ILE A 221 2.72 14.85 -10.33
CA ILE A 221 1.44 15.13 -11.00
C ILE A 221 0.33 14.64 -10.07
N PRO A 222 -0.38 15.54 -9.39
CA PRO A 222 -1.31 15.16 -8.34
C PRO A 222 -2.58 14.53 -8.88
N CYS A 223 -3.32 13.84 -8.02
CA CYS A 223 -4.72 13.47 -8.28
C CYS A 223 -5.60 14.72 -8.31
N LYS A 224 -6.68 14.68 -9.10
CA LYS A 224 -7.72 15.71 -9.06
C LYS A 224 -8.96 15.17 -8.35
N ASN A 225 -9.66 16.01 -7.59
CA ASN A 225 -10.85 15.68 -6.81
C ASN A 225 -10.62 14.57 -5.76
N TYR A 226 -9.45 14.56 -5.15
CA TYR A 226 -9.05 13.64 -4.08
C TYR A 226 -8.71 14.43 -2.81
N SER A 227 -9.08 13.85 -1.68
CA SER A 227 -8.62 14.23 -0.33
C SER A 227 -8.30 12.97 0.45
N HIS A 228 -7.62 13.08 1.58
CA HIS A 228 -7.34 11.94 2.44
C HIS A 228 -8.61 11.27 2.99
N GLN A 229 -9.75 12.00 3.04
CA GLN A 229 -11.05 11.46 3.45
C GLN A 229 -11.82 10.77 2.32
N THR A 230 -11.30 10.83 1.09
CA THR A 230 -11.97 10.19 -0.07
C THR A 230 -11.86 8.67 0.01
N LEU A 231 -12.98 7.98 0.18
CA LEU A 231 -13.04 6.52 0.13
C LEU A 231 -12.88 6.04 -1.33
N TYR A 232 -11.63 5.97 -1.77
CA TYR A 232 -11.32 5.56 -3.13
C TYR A 232 -11.31 4.04 -3.27
N ARG A 233 -12.21 3.51 -4.08
CA ARG A 233 -12.24 2.09 -4.43
C ARG A 233 -11.26 1.82 -5.57
N LEU A 234 -10.29 0.95 -5.33
CA LEU A 234 -9.31 0.59 -6.35
C LEU A 234 -10.00 -0.10 -7.54
N PRO A 235 -9.75 0.34 -8.79
CA PRO A 235 -10.36 -0.26 -9.97
C PRO A 235 -9.82 -1.64 -10.30
N ILE A 236 -8.64 -1.97 -9.79
CA ILE A 236 -7.97 -3.25 -9.95
C ILE A 236 -7.25 -3.64 -8.66
N ALA A 237 -7.17 -4.95 -8.38
CA ALA A 237 -6.45 -5.46 -7.23
C ALA A 237 -4.96 -5.06 -7.27
N PRO A 238 -4.39 -4.50 -6.18
CA PRO A 238 -3.01 -4.00 -6.19
C PRO A 238 -1.97 -5.13 -6.17
N SER A 239 -2.36 -6.33 -5.72
CA SER A 239 -1.52 -7.53 -5.74
C SER A 239 -2.38 -8.80 -5.77
N PRO A 240 -1.81 -9.98 -6.11
CA PRO A 240 -2.58 -11.22 -6.26
C PRO A 240 -3.35 -11.66 -5.00
N ASN A 241 -2.91 -11.25 -3.82
CA ASN A 241 -3.52 -11.63 -2.54
C ASN A 241 -4.40 -10.55 -1.90
N LEU A 242 -4.31 -9.27 -2.33
CA LEU A 242 -5.20 -8.19 -1.90
C LEU A 242 -6.29 -7.97 -2.94
N ARG A 243 -7.27 -8.89 -2.97
CA ARG A 243 -8.22 -9.01 -4.09
C ARG A 243 -9.40 -8.04 -4.02
N ASN A 244 -9.68 -7.45 -2.87
CA ASN A 244 -10.81 -6.55 -2.66
C ASN A 244 -10.51 -5.52 -1.57
N MET A 245 -11.38 -4.52 -1.42
CA MET A 245 -11.18 -3.43 -0.46
C MET A 245 -11.17 -3.92 0.99
N LEU A 246 -11.95 -4.94 1.34
CA LEU A 246 -11.95 -5.50 2.69
C LEU A 246 -10.57 -6.06 3.06
N SER A 247 -9.94 -6.83 2.16
CA SER A 247 -8.59 -7.35 2.39
C SER A 247 -7.56 -6.22 2.51
N ILE A 248 -7.71 -5.12 1.76
CA ILE A 248 -6.83 -3.94 1.84
C ILE A 248 -6.97 -3.23 3.20
N TYR A 249 -8.19 -3.09 3.73
CA TYR A 249 -8.42 -2.46 5.03
C TYR A 249 -8.01 -3.34 6.22
N LEU A 250 -8.08 -4.67 6.09
CA LEU A 250 -7.60 -5.61 7.12
C LEU A 250 -6.08 -5.81 7.07
N TYR A 251 -5.45 -5.60 5.92
CA TYR A 251 -4.03 -5.84 5.70
C TYR A 251 -3.10 -5.17 6.71
N PRO A 252 -3.33 -3.92 7.17
CA PRO A 252 -2.51 -3.30 8.20
C PRO A 252 -2.32 -4.16 9.45
N SER A 253 -3.38 -4.81 9.90
CA SER A 253 -3.40 -5.63 11.12
C SER A 253 -2.95 -7.06 10.87
N VAL A 254 -3.47 -7.71 9.80
CA VAL A 254 -3.24 -9.14 9.59
C VAL A 254 -1.90 -9.46 8.93
N CYS A 255 -1.25 -8.50 8.25
CA CYS A 255 0.06 -8.73 7.65
C CYS A 255 1.14 -9.16 8.66
N LEU A 256 1.01 -8.77 9.93
CA LEU A 256 1.95 -9.16 10.99
C LEU A 256 2.04 -10.69 11.18
N PHE A 257 1.01 -11.44 10.79
CA PHE A 257 1.05 -12.91 10.79
C PHE A 257 2.08 -13.50 9.82
N GLU A 258 2.56 -12.77 8.83
CA GLU A 258 3.65 -13.26 7.94
C GLU A 258 4.92 -13.61 8.70
N ALA A 259 5.10 -13.01 9.87
CA ALA A 259 6.19 -13.31 10.77
C ALA A 259 5.81 -14.29 11.90
N THR A 260 4.83 -15.14 11.66
CA THR A 260 4.34 -16.17 12.59
C THR A 260 4.11 -17.51 11.86
N PRO A 261 3.82 -18.61 12.57
CA PRO A 261 3.41 -19.86 11.95
C PRO A 261 1.94 -19.87 11.49
N VAL A 262 1.17 -18.80 11.73
CA VAL A 262 -0.25 -18.71 11.39
C VAL A 262 -0.43 -18.48 9.89
N SER A 263 -1.36 -19.21 9.27
CA SER A 263 -1.75 -18.97 7.87
C SER A 263 -2.70 -17.78 7.77
N LEU A 264 -2.49 -16.95 6.76
CA LEU A 264 -3.32 -15.80 6.39
C LEU A 264 -4.33 -16.10 5.28
N GLY A 265 -4.64 -17.39 5.08
CA GLY A 265 -5.52 -17.80 3.99
C GLY A 265 -4.92 -17.67 2.59
N ARG A 266 -3.62 -17.34 2.44
CA ARG A 266 -2.93 -17.40 1.15
C ARG A 266 -3.02 -18.82 0.58
N GLY A 267 -3.33 -18.94 -0.72
CA GLY A 267 -3.61 -20.24 -1.33
C GLY A 267 -5.00 -20.79 -1.07
N THR A 268 -5.93 -19.93 -0.63
CA THR A 268 -7.36 -20.18 -0.54
C THR A 268 -8.14 -19.11 -1.31
N GLU A 269 -9.47 -19.17 -1.27
CA GLU A 269 -10.32 -18.10 -1.81
C GLU A 269 -10.37 -16.85 -0.91
N LYS A 270 -9.80 -16.90 0.31
CA LYS A 270 -9.87 -15.86 1.34
C LYS A 270 -8.49 -15.35 1.81
N PRO A 271 -7.56 -14.97 0.89
CA PRO A 271 -6.28 -14.42 1.32
C PRO A 271 -6.48 -13.10 2.08
N PHE A 272 -5.84 -12.97 3.25
CA PHE A 272 -5.96 -11.84 4.18
C PHE A 272 -7.38 -11.59 4.75
N LEU A 273 -8.30 -12.53 4.52
CA LEU A 273 -9.67 -12.49 5.04
C LEU A 273 -9.93 -13.60 6.06
N CYS A 274 -8.93 -14.38 6.40
CA CYS A 274 -8.97 -15.35 7.50
C CYS A 274 -7.56 -15.59 8.02
N TYR A 275 -7.48 -16.08 9.26
CA TYR A 275 -6.22 -16.55 9.82
C TYR A 275 -6.45 -17.85 10.59
N GLY A 276 -5.46 -18.73 10.63
CA GLY A 276 -5.59 -20.00 11.31
C GLY A 276 -4.33 -20.86 11.32
N HIS A 277 -4.38 -21.92 12.11
CA HIS A 277 -3.28 -22.85 12.31
C HIS A 277 -3.81 -24.25 12.61
N PRO A 278 -3.10 -25.37 12.29
CA PRO A 278 -3.55 -26.72 12.62
C PRO A 278 -3.81 -26.98 14.11
N ASN A 279 -3.14 -26.25 14.98
CA ASN A 279 -3.28 -26.38 16.43
C ASN A 279 -4.11 -25.21 17.03
N PHE A 280 -4.90 -24.52 16.26
CA PHE A 280 -5.72 -23.40 16.75
C PHE A 280 -6.87 -23.95 17.59
N ASN A 281 -6.77 -23.81 18.91
CA ASN A 281 -7.73 -24.37 19.88
C ASN A 281 -8.89 -23.41 20.19
N ALA A 282 -9.31 -22.59 19.23
CA ALA A 282 -10.51 -21.79 19.40
C ALA A 282 -11.73 -22.72 19.57
N PRO A 283 -12.57 -22.53 20.61
CA PRO A 283 -13.76 -23.33 20.74
C PRO A 283 -14.65 -23.13 19.51
N ARG A 284 -14.92 -24.20 18.77
CA ARG A 284 -15.84 -24.19 17.61
C ARG A 284 -17.26 -23.72 17.97
N THR A 285 -17.56 -23.65 19.27
CA THR A 285 -18.87 -23.29 19.82
C THR A 285 -18.93 -21.85 20.33
N SER A 286 -17.81 -21.14 20.47
CA SER A 286 -17.79 -19.73 20.83
C SER A 286 -17.25 -18.97 19.63
N PRO A 287 -18.07 -18.17 18.92
CA PRO A 287 -17.53 -17.29 17.90
C PRO A 287 -16.44 -16.44 18.57
N SER A 288 -15.24 -16.43 17.98
CA SER A 288 -14.23 -15.47 18.37
C SER A 288 -14.89 -14.10 18.33
N VAL A 289 -14.55 -13.22 19.28
CA VAL A 289 -15.01 -11.81 19.28
C VAL A 289 -14.73 -11.13 17.94
N TYR A 290 -13.85 -11.72 17.12
CA TYR A 290 -13.33 -11.16 15.87
C TYR A 290 -13.95 -11.75 14.60
N GLY A 291 -14.73 -12.83 14.68
CA GLY A 291 -15.41 -13.45 13.54
C GLY A 291 -15.80 -14.90 13.77
N PRO A 292 -16.60 -15.51 12.87
CA PRO A 292 -16.98 -16.91 12.96
C PRO A 292 -15.76 -17.83 12.79
N ALA A 293 -15.85 -19.04 13.35
CA ALA A 293 -14.86 -20.08 13.16
C ALA A 293 -14.83 -20.55 11.69
N ILE A 294 -13.64 -20.82 11.18
CA ILE A 294 -13.42 -21.35 9.83
C ILE A 294 -12.42 -22.53 9.87
N THR A 295 -12.65 -23.50 9.00
CA THR A 295 -11.66 -24.55 8.69
C THR A 295 -11.25 -24.43 7.22
N PHE A 296 -9.95 -24.40 6.93
CA PHE A 296 -9.43 -24.25 5.57
C PHE A 296 -8.09 -24.95 5.39
N THR A 297 -7.73 -25.24 4.13
CA THR A 297 -6.44 -25.87 3.78
C THR A 297 -5.74 -25.01 2.72
N PRO A 298 -4.64 -24.30 3.08
CA PRO A 298 -3.88 -23.53 2.12
C PRO A 298 -3.21 -24.43 1.08
N ASN A 299 -3.24 -24.09 -0.21
CA ASN A 299 -2.50 -24.80 -1.25
C ASN A 299 -1.10 -24.23 -1.50
N GLN A 300 -0.76 -23.12 -0.84
CA GLN A 300 0.55 -22.46 -0.90
C GLN A 300 0.84 -21.67 0.38
N SER A 301 2.08 -21.15 0.53
CA SER A 301 2.52 -20.32 1.66
C SER A 301 2.51 -21.07 3.01
N THR A 302 2.37 -20.34 4.11
CA THR A 302 2.38 -20.87 5.49
C THR A 302 1.27 -21.90 5.68
N GLN A 303 1.59 -23.07 6.26
CA GLN A 303 0.70 -24.20 6.50
C GLN A 303 0.17 -24.91 5.23
N LYS A 304 0.91 -24.79 4.10
CA LYS A 304 0.54 -25.48 2.83
C LYS A 304 0.19 -26.95 3.06
N GLY A 305 -1.00 -27.37 2.57
CA GLY A 305 -1.49 -28.76 2.59
C GLY A 305 -1.95 -29.22 3.97
N ARG A 306 -1.94 -28.37 5.01
CA ARG A 306 -2.41 -28.72 6.35
C ARG A 306 -3.79 -28.13 6.60
N ILE A 307 -4.65 -28.87 7.25
CA ILE A 307 -5.96 -28.39 7.72
C ILE A 307 -5.70 -27.41 8.86
N CYS A 308 -6.22 -26.19 8.72
CA CYS A 308 -6.12 -25.12 9.72
C CYS A 308 -7.53 -24.81 10.23
N ASP A 309 -7.67 -24.71 11.54
CA ASP A 309 -8.83 -24.08 12.18
C ASP A 309 -8.45 -22.64 12.52
N GLY A 310 -9.42 -21.72 12.55
CA GLY A 310 -9.14 -20.31 12.79
C GLY A 310 -10.37 -19.42 12.71
N VAL A 311 -10.16 -18.15 12.36
CA VAL A 311 -11.15 -17.09 12.35
C VAL A 311 -11.39 -16.58 10.93
N ASP A 312 -12.66 -16.44 10.56
CA ASP A 312 -13.12 -15.87 9.28
C ASP A 312 -13.44 -14.38 9.44
N LEU A 313 -12.67 -13.52 8.81
CA LEU A 313 -12.87 -12.07 8.77
C LEU A 313 -13.66 -11.61 7.54
N SER A 314 -13.99 -12.52 6.61
CA SER A 314 -14.65 -12.17 5.35
C SER A 314 -16.09 -11.70 5.50
N MET A 315 -16.67 -11.89 6.69
CA MET A 315 -18.02 -11.43 7.03
C MET A 315 -18.05 -9.99 7.54
N MET A 316 -16.90 -9.38 7.81
CA MET A 316 -16.82 -7.97 8.19
C MET A 316 -17.21 -7.08 7.02
N THR A 317 -17.85 -5.96 7.31
CA THR A 317 -18.04 -4.89 6.34
C THR A 317 -16.74 -4.08 6.15
N GLU A 318 -16.60 -3.41 5.02
CA GLU A 318 -15.47 -2.51 4.77
C GLU A 318 -15.42 -1.36 5.80
N GLU A 319 -16.58 -0.92 6.30
CA GLU A 319 -16.67 0.12 7.33
C GLU A 319 -16.13 -0.36 8.67
N GLU A 320 -16.53 -1.54 9.13
CA GLU A 320 -16.00 -2.16 10.34
C GLU A 320 -14.48 -2.33 10.24
N ALA A 321 -13.96 -2.80 9.10
CA ALA A 321 -12.53 -2.95 8.90
C ALA A 321 -11.78 -1.60 8.94
N ARG A 322 -12.34 -0.53 8.39
CA ARG A 322 -11.77 0.84 8.50
C ARG A 322 -11.80 1.36 9.93
N GLN A 323 -12.87 1.09 10.70
CA GLN A 323 -12.97 1.49 12.10
C GLN A 323 -11.94 0.77 12.97
N VAL A 324 -11.64 -0.50 12.67
CA VAL A 324 -10.56 -1.25 13.32
C VAL A 324 -9.20 -0.62 13.04
N GLY A 325 -8.92 -0.26 11.80
CA GLY A 325 -7.64 0.27 11.37
C GLY A 325 -6.48 -0.69 11.65
N PHE A 326 -5.33 -0.14 12.09
CA PHE A 326 -4.20 -0.94 12.56
C PHE A 326 -4.42 -1.41 13.99
N SER A 327 -4.49 -2.72 14.21
CA SER A 327 -4.77 -3.34 15.51
C SER A 327 -3.94 -4.61 15.70
N LEU A 328 -3.47 -4.84 16.93
CA LEU A 328 -2.75 -6.05 17.32
C LEU A 328 -3.70 -7.17 17.79
N ARG A 329 -5.01 -6.90 17.93
CA ARG A 329 -5.98 -7.82 18.52
C ARG A 329 -6.00 -9.21 17.88
N TYR A 330 -5.95 -9.29 16.55
CA TYR A 330 -5.96 -10.58 15.85
C TYR A 330 -4.68 -11.38 16.13
N LEU A 331 -3.55 -10.69 16.17
CA LEU A 331 -2.25 -11.28 16.47
C LEU A 331 -2.20 -11.79 17.92
N MET A 332 -2.71 -11.00 18.86
CA MET A 332 -2.75 -11.34 20.30
C MET A 332 -3.73 -12.49 20.56
N ASP A 333 -4.91 -12.48 19.93
CA ASP A 333 -5.87 -13.59 19.96
C ASP A 333 -5.22 -14.92 19.53
N ALA A 334 -4.53 -14.91 18.39
CA ALA A 334 -3.84 -16.11 17.91
C ALA A 334 -2.67 -16.52 18.82
N TYR A 335 -1.95 -15.57 19.40
CA TYR A 335 -0.87 -15.84 20.34
C TYR A 335 -1.39 -16.59 21.58
N GLU A 336 -2.49 -16.13 22.17
CA GLU A 336 -3.13 -16.77 23.32
C GLU A 336 -3.66 -18.18 23.00
N HIS A 337 -4.36 -18.34 21.86
CA HIS A 337 -4.96 -19.61 21.47
C HIS A 337 -3.95 -20.69 21.06
N LEU A 338 -2.78 -20.30 20.58
CA LEU A 338 -1.78 -21.25 20.10
C LEU A 338 -0.81 -21.72 21.19
N SER A 339 -0.64 -20.96 22.27
CA SER A 339 0.25 -21.29 23.41
C SER A 339 1.66 -21.76 22.94
N MET A 340 2.23 -21.06 21.93
CA MET A 340 3.49 -21.44 21.30
C MET A 340 4.70 -20.70 21.91
N ASP A 341 4.47 -19.79 22.86
CA ASP A 341 5.49 -19.01 23.56
C ASP A 341 6.54 -18.41 22.60
N ASN A 342 7.81 -18.74 22.79
CA ASN A 342 8.93 -18.24 22.00
C ASN A 342 8.92 -18.68 20.52
N TYR A 343 8.11 -19.66 20.14
CA TYR A 343 8.01 -20.16 18.76
C TYR A 343 6.93 -19.48 17.94
N PHE A 344 6.11 -18.62 18.54
CA PHE A 344 5.05 -17.88 17.82
C PHE A 344 5.64 -16.79 16.91
N PHE A 345 6.59 -16.01 17.42
CA PHE A 345 7.21 -14.93 16.65
C PHE A 345 8.49 -15.41 15.94
N ARG A 346 8.55 -15.29 14.64
CA ARG A 346 9.75 -15.51 13.84
C ARG A 346 10.68 -14.28 13.91
N SER A 347 11.94 -14.43 13.48
CA SER A 347 12.92 -13.32 13.40
C SER A 347 12.51 -12.19 12.45
N PHE A 348 11.56 -12.45 11.56
CA PHE A 348 11.00 -11.46 10.63
C PHE A 348 10.02 -10.46 11.29
N PHE A 349 9.58 -10.73 12.53
CA PHE A 349 8.53 -9.93 13.18
C PHE A 349 8.95 -8.49 13.41
N GLU A 350 10.16 -8.24 13.92
CA GLU A 350 10.66 -6.89 14.16
C GLU A 350 10.86 -6.11 12.85
N LEU A 351 11.16 -6.79 11.75
CA LEU A 351 11.26 -6.14 10.44
C LEU A 351 9.90 -5.64 9.94
N LEU A 352 8.80 -6.36 10.22
CA LEU A 352 7.44 -5.94 9.88
C LEU A 352 6.92 -4.86 10.84
N VAL A 353 6.94 -5.14 12.15
CA VAL A 353 6.40 -4.19 13.14
C VAL A 353 7.29 -2.96 13.32
N GLY A 354 8.59 -3.09 13.04
CA GLY A 354 9.57 -1.99 12.99
C GLY A 354 10.21 -1.62 14.32
N VAL A 355 9.89 -2.30 15.42
CA VAL A 355 10.37 -2.01 16.78
C VAL A 355 10.52 -3.27 17.61
N ASP A 356 11.34 -3.21 18.68
CA ASP A 356 11.60 -4.37 19.55
C ASP A 356 10.56 -4.59 20.65
N TYR A 357 9.84 -3.55 21.06
CA TYR A 357 9.05 -3.60 22.28
C TYR A 357 7.72 -4.36 22.12
N VAL A 358 7.12 -4.39 20.93
CA VAL A 358 5.80 -5.01 20.71
C VAL A 358 5.80 -6.49 21.09
N ARG A 359 6.74 -7.29 20.55
CA ARG A 359 6.89 -8.71 20.93
C ARG A 359 7.12 -8.87 22.43
N LYS A 360 8.02 -8.05 23.00
CA LYS A 360 8.36 -8.13 24.42
C LYS A 360 7.15 -7.85 25.32
N MET A 361 6.31 -6.90 24.94
CA MET A 361 5.11 -6.54 25.69
C MET A 361 4.01 -7.60 25.55
N ILE A 362 3.79 -8.15 24.34
CA ILE A 362 2.87 -9.29 24.16
C ILE A 362 3.31 -10.47 25.01
N ASN A 363 4.60 -10.84 25.00
CA ASN A 363 5.12 -11.95 25.83
C ASN A 363 5.00 -11.71 27.33
N LYS A 364 4.89 -10.44 27.77
CA LYS A 364 4.63 -10.07 29.17
C LYS A 364 3.16 -10.03 29.55
N GLY A 365 2.26 -10.26 28.59
CA GLY A 365 0.80 -10.19 28.79
C GLY A 365 0.26 -8.76 28.89
N CYS A 366 0.97 -7.76 28.31
CA CYS A 366 0.43 -6.39 28.23
C CYS A 366 -0.78 -6.34 27.30
N SER A 367 -1.73 -5.45 27.58
CA SER A 367 -2.90 -5.21 26.75
C SER A 367 -2.53 -4.51 25.44
N GLU A 368 -3.41 -4.55 24.45
CA GLU A 368 -3.23 -3.81 23.20
C GLU A 368 -3.12 -2.31 23.47
N GLU A 369 -3.91 -1.77 24.38
CA GLU A 369 -3.92 -0.34 24.74
C GLU A 369 -2.57 0.10 25.33
N GLU A 370 -1.98 -0.71 26.22
CA GLU A 370 -0.66 -0.44 26.79
C GLU A 370 0.43 -0.44 25.70
N ILE A 371 0.36 -1.38 24.77
CA ILE A 371 1.32 -1.47 23.65
C ILE A 371 1.13 -0.29 22.72
N ARG A 372 -0.11 0.07 22.37
CA ARG A 372 -0.43 1.20 21.48
C ARG A 372 0.01 2.53 22.07
N ALA A 373 -0.06 2.71 23.38
CA ALA A 373 0.39 3.92 24.05
C ALA A 373 1.86 4.23 23.76
N CYS A 374 2.70 3.21 23.50
CA CYS A 374 4.13 3.39 23.24
C CYS A 374 4.46 4.14 21.96
N TRP A 375 3.56 4.19 20.96
CA TRP A 375 3.83 4.89 19.70
C TRP A 375 2.94 6.13 19.45
N GLN A 376 2.03 6.48 20.36
CA GLN A 376 1.08 7.57 20.11
C GLN A 376 1.77 8.92 19.94
N GLU A 377 2.78 9.22 20.75
CA GLU A 377 3.56 10.44 20.64
C GLU A 377 4.34 10.51 19.32
N ASP A 378 4.98 9.40 18.93
CA ASP A 378 5.72 9.32 17.67
C ASP A 378 4.79 9.52 16.47
N VAL A 379 3.59 8.93 16.49
CA VAL A 379 2.56 9.12 15.45
C VAL A 379 2.10 10.58 15.40
N ALA A 380 1.91 11.22 16.55
CA ALA A 380 1.55 12.65 16.60
C ALA A 380 2.66 13.52 15.99
N ASN A 381 3.91 13.25 16.33
CA ASN A 381 5.08 13.93 15.76
C ASN A 381 5.21 13.70 14.26
N PHE A 382 4.99 12.48 13.78
CA PHE A 382 5.01 12.18 12.35
C PHE A 382 3.91 12.91 11.57
N LYS A 383 2.71 13.04 12.14
CA LYS A 383 1.63 13.85 11.53
C LYS A 383 2.04 15.32 11.34
N LEU A 384 2.79 15.90 12.28
CA LEU A 384 3.35 17.24 12.12
C LEU A 384 4.47 17.27 11.07
N GLN A 385 5.36 16.28 11.08
CA GLN A 385 6.48 16.17 10.14
C GLN A 385 6.01 16.01 8.69
N ARG A 386 4.99 15.17 8.42
CA ARG A 386 4.49 14.96 7.06
C ARG A 386 3.72 16.15 6.48
N ARG A 387 3.16 17.02 7.33
CA ARG A 387 2.22 18.08 6.94
C ARG A 387 2.72 19.01 5.82
N PRO A 388 3.99 19.45 5.77
CA PRO A 388 4.50 20.27 4.67
C PRO A 388 4.52 19.58 3.30
N TYR A 389 4.40 18.27 3.27
CA TYR A 389 4.50 17.43 2.07
C TYR A 389 3.15 16.95 1.55
N LEU A 390 2.06 17.25 2.28
CA LEU A 390 0.71 16.87 1.86
C LEU A 390 0.26 17.73 0.68
N LEU A 391 -0.27 17.05 -0.33
CA LEU A 391 -0.85 17.65 -1.55
C LEU A 391 -2.37 17.79 -1.45
N TYR A 392 -2.97 17.05 -0.55
CA TYR A 392 -4.42 16.91 -0.44
C TYR A 392 -4.90 17.27 0.97
N ALA A 393 -6.14 17.77 1.06
CA ALA A 393 -6.77 18.05 2.35
C ALA A 393 -6.94 16.77 3.19
N GLU A 394 -6.73 16.92 4.49
CA GLU A 394 -6.98 15.88 5.49
C GLU A 394 -8.45 15.81 5.91
#